data_2c9e5cb4089c6dd09f2794ee6109c5a2
#
_entry.id   2c9e5cb4089c6dd09f2794ee6109c5a2
#
_cell.length_a   1.000
_cell.length_b   1.000
_cell.length_c   1.000
_cell.angle_alpha   90.00
_cell.angle_beta   90.00
_cell.angle_gamma   90.00
#
_symmetry.space_group_name_H-M   'P 1'
#
loop_
_entity.id
_entity.type
_entity.pdbx_description
1 polymer ?
#
loop_
_entity_poly.entity_id
_entity_poly.type
_entity_poly.pdbx_seq_one_letter_code
_entity_poly.pdbx_strand_id
1 'polypeptide(L)'
;IDNFKRLNDELGHSAGDEALKALAATVSKTLRPTDMVARYGGEEFVVLLPETPVDEGQQILTRLQRSLSGGLFMHEQKQIFVTFSAGITAYRTGERIEDALERADLALYQAKRAGKNRTLIG
;
A
#
# COMPACT_ATOMS: atom_id res chain seq x y z
N ILE A 1 1.42 5.05 -1.60
CA ILE A 1 2.40 5.62 -0.66
C ILE A 1 1.93 6.97 -0.16
N ASP A 2 1.93 7.15 1.14
CA ASP A 2 1.50 8.40 1.75
C ASP A 2 2.53 9.51 1.52
N ASN A 3 2.01 10.70 1.20
CA ASN A 3 2.83 11.90 1.02
C ASN A 3 3.93 11.76 -0.05
N PHE A 4 3.71 10.94 -1.06
CA PHE A 4 4.70 10.64 -2.09
C PHE A 4 5.13 11.90 -2.85
N LYS A 5 4.16 12.73 -3.25
CA LYS A 5 4.47 14.00 -3.93
C LYS A 5 5.31 14.92 -3.06
N ARG A 6 4.96 15.03 -1.77
CA ARG A 6 5.71 15.83 -0.82
C ARG A 6 7.14 15.33 -0.66
N LEU A 7 7.32 14.00 -0.60
CA LEU A 7 8.64 13.39 -0.52
C LEU A 7 9.49 13.76 -1.74
N ASN A 8 8.91 13.67 -2.94
CA ASN A 8 9.60 14.06 -4.17
C ASN A 8 9.92 15.56 -4.21
N ASP A 9 8.97 16.40 -3.79
CA ASP A 9 9.15 17.86 -3.80
C ASP A 9 10.23 18.31 -2.81
N GLU A 10 10.30 17.68 -1.64
CA GLU A 10 11.24 18.05 -0.59
C GLU A 10 12.64 17.45 -0.78
N LEU A 11 12.73 16.21 -1.25
CA LEU A 11 13.98 15.44 -1.30
C LEU A 11 14.36 14.96 -2.71
N GLY A 12 13.55 15.26 -3.73
CA GLY A 12 13.80 14.90 -5.12
C GLY A 12 13.22 13.55 -5.52
N HIS A 13 13.16 13.29 -6.83
CA HIS A 13 12.59 12.07 -7.41
C HIS A 13 13.32 10.80 -6.98
N SER A 14 14.62 10.88 -6.70
CA SER A 14 15.38 9.74 -6.22
C SER A 14 14.93 9.27 -4.84
N ALA A 15 14.44 10.18 -3.98
CA ALA A 15 13.84 9.81 -2.71
C ALA A 15 12.53 9.05 -2.89
N GLY A 16 11.70 9.48 -3.85
CA GLY A 16 10.49 8.75 -4.21
C GLY A 16 10.78 7.35 -4.73
N ASP A 17 11.82 7.21 -5.57
CA ASP A 17 12.27 5.91 -6.06
C ASP A 17 12.71 4.98 -4.93
N GLU A 18 13.43 5.52 -3.94
CA GLU A 18 13.83 4.74 -2.76
C GLU A 18 12.63 4.30 -1.94
N ALA A 19 11.61 5.15 -1.79
CA ALA A 19 10.37 4.80 -1.12
C ALA A 19 9.64 3.67 -1.84
N LEU A 20 9.56 3.72 -3.18
CA LEU A 20 8.97 2.67 -4.00
C LEU A 20 9.74 1.34 -3.84
N LYS A 21 11.05 1.39 -3.84
CA LYS A 21 11.90 0.20 -3.62
C LYS A 21 11.70 -0.39 -2.23
N ALA A 22 11.60 0.45 -1.21
CA ALA A 22 11.33 0.02 0.16
C ALA A 22 10.00 -0.70 0.27
N LEU A 23 8.95 -0.15 -0.35
CA LEU A 23 7.64 -0.77 -0.39
C LEU A 23 7.71 -2.12 -1.10
N ALA A 24 8.32 -2.19 -2.29
CA ALA A 24 8.43 -3.41 -3.06
C ALA A 24 9.18 -4.51 -2.30
N ALA A 25 10.27 -4.16 -1.63
CA ALA A 25 11.04 -5.13 -0.82
C ALA A 25 10.22 -5.65 0.36
N THR A 26 9.48 -4.78 1.04
CA THR A 26 8.63 -5.16 2.18
C THR A 26 7.48 -6.06 1.72
N VAL A 27 6.84 -5.72 0.61
CA VAL A 27 5.78 -6.51 0.00
C VAL A 27 6.28 -7.91 -0.36
N SER A 28 7.44 -8.01 -1.00
CA SER A 28 8.02 -9.29 -1.39
C SER A 28 8.30 -10.22 -0.22
N LYS A 29 8.61 -9.67 0.95
CA LYS A 29 8.87 -10.45 2.16
C LYS A 29 7.60 -10.90 2.87
N THR A 30 6.51 -10.16 2.69
CA THR A 30 5.27 -10.35 3.45
C THR A 30 4.25 -11.19 2.70
N LEU A 31 4.11 -10.98 1.39
CA LEU A 31 3.10 -11.65 0.59
C LEU A 31 3.51 -13.08 0.25
N ARG A 32 2.50 -13.94 0.14
CA ARG A 32 2.66 -15.34 -0.25
C ARG A 32 2.94 -15.43 -1.76
N PRO A 33 3.53 -16.55 -2.25
CA PRO A 33 3.76 -16.73 -3.69
C PRO A 33 2.48 -16.67 -4.53
N THR A 34 1.32 -17.01 -3.95
CA THR A 34 0.03 -16.96 -4.63
C THR A 34 -0.59 -15.56 -4.66
N ASP A 35 -0.10 -14.66 -3.83
CA ASP A 35 -0.56 -13.28 -3.82
C ASP A 35 0.08 -12.51 -4.99
N MET A 36 -0.63 -11.52 -5.50
CA MET A 36 -0.18 -10.74 -6.63
C MET A 36 -0.16 -9.27 -6.28
N VAL A 37 0.86 -8.57 -6.73
CA VAL A 37 0.96 -7.12 -6.62
C VAL A 37 1.30 -6.54 -7.98
N ALA A 38 0.63 -5.46 -8.34
CA ALA A 38 0.89 -4.74 -9.57
C ALA A 38 0.92 -3.25 -9.30
N ARG A 39 1.82 -2.57 -9.97
CA ARG A 39 1.85 -1.11 -9.93
C ARG A 39 0.75 -0.60 -10.87
N TYR A 40 -0.19 0.15 -10.30
CA TYR A 40 -1.35 0.64 -11.03
C TYR A 40 -1.11 2.00 -11.66
N GLY A 41 -0.32 2.84 -11.02
CA GLY A 41 0.06 4.17 -11.50
C GLY A 41 1.04 4.77 -10.51
N GLY A 42 1.76 5.81 -10.85
CA GLY A 42 2.67 6.57 -10.00
C GLY A 42 3.14 5.88 -8.71
N GLU A 43 2.45 6.17 -7.63
CA GLU A 43 2.66 5.61 -6.29
C GLU A 43 1.54 4.65 -5.87
N GLU A 44 0.68 4.22 -6.80
CA GLU A 44 -0.46 3.35 -6.50
C GLU A 44 -0.17 1.90 -6.90
N PHE A 45 -0.64 0.98 -6.06
CA PHE A 45 -0.49 -0.45 -6.26
C PHE A 45 -1.82 -1.15 -6.04
N VAL A 46 -2.03 -2.24 -6.76
CA VAL A 46 -3.15 -3.16 -6.55
C VAL A 46 -2.60 -4.48 -6.08
N VAL A 47 -3.21 -5.03 -5.03
CA VAL A 47 -2.83 -6.31 -4.46
C VAL A 47 -4.02 -7.26 -4.54
N LEU A 48 -3.78 -8.46 -5.01
CA LEU A 48 -4.77 -9.55 -5.04
C LEU A 48 -4.35 -10.62 -4.05
N LEU A 49 -5.27 -10.96 -3.15
CA LEU A 49 -5.04 -11.95 -2.09
C LEU A 49 -6.01 -13.12 -2.28
N PRO A 50 -5.65 -14.13 -3.12
CA PRO A 50 -6.54 -15.27 -3.37
C PRO A 50 -6.85 -16.05 -2.09
N GLU A 51 -8.10 -16.54 -2.01
CA GLU A 51 -8.56 -17.40 -0.92
C GLU A 51 -8.32 -16.81 0.47
N THR A 52 -8.42 -15.48 0.58
CA THR A 52 -8.13 -14.76 1.82
C THR A 52 -9.38 -13.97 2.23
N PRO A 53 -9.97 -14.24 3.40
CA PRO A 53 -11.06 -13.41 3.92
C PRO A 53 -10.60 -11.95 4.10
N VAL A 54 -11.53 -11.03 3.93
CA VAL A 54 -11.20 -9.59 3.92
C VAL A 54 -10.58 -9.11 5.24
N ASP A 55 -11.02 -9.64 6.37
CA ASP A 55 -10.46 -9.31 7.67
C ASP A 55 -9.02 -9.81 7.83
N GLU A 56 -8.73 -11.01 7.30
CA GLU A 56 -7.36 -11.53 7.25
C GLU A 56 -6.48 -10.69 6.32
N GLY A 57 -7.03 -10.29 5.17
CA GLY A 57 -6.33 -9.39 4.24
C GLY A 57 -5.98 -8.06 4.90
N GLN A 58 -6.91 -7.50 5.69
CA GLN A 58 -6.65 -6.29 6.45
C GLN A 58 -5.49 -6.47 7.43
N GLN A 59 -5.42 -7.61 8.10
CA GLN A 59 -4.32 -7.92 9.02
C GLN A 59 -2.98 -8.04 8.31
N ILE A 60 -2.98 -8.66 7.13
CA ILE A 60 -1.78 -8.78 6.29
C ILE A 60 -1.25 -7.40 5.94
N LEU A 61 -2.12 -6.52 5.45
CA LEU A 61 -1.73 -5.15 5.07
C LEU A 61 -1.31 -4.33 6.29
N THR A 62 -1.96 -4.52 7.42
CA THR A 62 -1.58 -3.84 8.68
C THR A 62 -0.17 -4.25 9.13
N ARG A 63 0.17 -5.53 9.04
CA ARG A 63 1.53 -6.00 9.34
C ARG A 63 2.55 -5.40 8.37
N LEU A 64 2.19 -5.32 7.11
CA LEU A 64 3.03 -4.73 6.09
C LEU A 64 3.28 -3.25 6.38
N GLN A 65 2.25 -2.53 6.78
CA GLN A 65 2.35 -1.11 7.18
C GLN A 65 3.27 -0.93 8.39
N ARG A 66 3.16 -1.78 9.39
CA ARG A 66 4.03 -1.74 10.57
C ARG A 66 5.48 -2.04 10.22
N SER A 67 5.70 -3.03 9.37
CA SER A 67 7.03 -3.40 8.91
C SER A 67 7.69 -2.25 8.14
N LEU A 68 6.92 -1.58 7.30
CA LEU A 68 7.42 -0.47 6.48
C LEU A 68 7.69 0.77 7.35
N SER A 69 6.75 1.17 8.20
CA SER A 69 6.89 2.36 9.04
C SER A 69 7.95 2.20 10.11
N GLY A 70 8.20 0.96 10.57
CA GLY A 70 9.27 0.67 11.52
C GLY A 70 10.64 0.48 10.87
N GLY A 71 10.72 0.46 9.53
CA GLY A 71 11.97 0.26 8.82
C GLY A 71 12.83 1.52 8.80
N LEU A 72 14.15 1.31 8.75
CA LEU A 72 15.11 2.40 8.60
C LEU A 72 15.46 2.52 7.12
N PHE A 73 14.99 3.57 6.49
CA PHE A 73 15.28 3.86 5.10
C PHE A 73 16.06 5.18 5.01
N MET A 74 17.15 5.15 4.25
CA MET A 74 18.04 6.29 4.14
C MET A 74 18.10 6.78 2.70
N HIS A 75 18.13 8.10 2.54
CA HIS A 75 18.37 8.75 1.27
C HIS A 75 19.35 9.91 1.49
N GLU A 76 20.50 9.84 0.84
CA GLU A 76 21.55 10.87 0.96
C GLU A 76 21.86 11.24 2.43
N GLN A 77 22.04 10.20 3.26
CA GLN A 77 22.35 10.31 4.68
C GLN A 77 21.20 10.88 5.54
N LYS A 78 20.02 11.05 4.97
CA LYS A 78 18.81 11.46 5.71
C LYS A 78 17.86 10.28 5.85
N GLN A 79 17.28 10.13 7.03
CA GLN A 79 16.24 9.12 7.23
C GLN A 79 14.96 9.58 6.57
N ILE A 80 14.34 8.68 5.78
CA ILE A 80 13.01 8.89 5.22
C ILE A 80 12.01 7.96 5.90
N PHE A 81 10.81 8.45 6.10
CA PHE A 81 9.71 7.68 6.67
C PHE A 81 8.76 7.31 5.54
N VAL A 82 8.55 6.01 5.37
CA VAL A 82 7.69 5.50 4.31
C VAL A 82 6.48 4.83 4.94
N THR A 83 5.31 5.36 4.64
CA THR A 83 4.03 4.76 5.04
C THR A 83 3.12 4.65 3.82
N PHE A 84 2.09 3.84 3.92
CA PHE A 84 1.06 3.80 2.90
C PHE A 84 -0.31 3.61 3.52
N SER A 85 -1.31 4.07 2.80
CA SER A 85 -2.71 3.84 3.13
C SER A 85 -3.26 2.77 2.20
N ALA A 86 -4.21 1.99 2.66
CA ALA A 86 -4.82 0.95 1.86
C ALA A 86 -6.33 0.89 2.08
N GLY A 87 -7.03 0.56 1.00
CA GLY A 87 -8.42 0.14 1.06
C GLY A 87 -8.49 -1.30 0.56
N ILE A 88 -9.24 -2.15 1.25
CA ILE A 88 -9.43 -3.54 0.87
C ILE A 88 -10.91 -3.88 0.81
N THR A 89 -11.28 -4.72 -0.13
CA THR A 89 -12.64 -5.23 -0.25
C THR A 89 -12.62 -6.69 -0.67
N ALA A 90 -13.69 -7.40 -0.34
CA ALA A 90 -13.89 -8.75 -0.84
C ALA A 90 -14.40 -8.67 -2.29
N TYR A 91 -13.79 -9.45 -3.18
CA TYR A 91 -14.33 -9.64 -4.52
C TYR A 91 -15.58 -10.51 -4.45
N ARG A 92 -16.66 -10.04 -5.06
CA ARG A 92 -17.94 -10.75 -5.10
C ARG A 92 -18.06 -11.53 -6.42
N THR A 93 -18.39 -12.81 -6.33
CA THR A 93 -18.56 -13.66 -7.50
C THR A 93 -19.53 -13.03 -8.51
N GLY A 94 -19.10 -12.93 -9.76
CA GLY A 94 -19.91 -12.40 -10.84
C GLY A 94 -19.87 -10.90 -11.02
N GLU A 95 -19.22 -10.15 -10.11
CA GLU A 95 -19.07 -8.73 -10.32
C GLU A 95 -17.89 -8.41 -11.23
N ARG A 96 -17.89 -7.20 -11.78
CA ARG A 96 -16.75 -6.71 -12.54
C ARG A 96 -15.63 -6.33 -11.60
N ILE A 97 -14.37 -6.57 -12.03
CA ILE A 97 -13.20 -6.19 -11.24
C ILE A 97 -13.19 -4.68 -10.94
N GLU A 98 -13.69 -3.87 -11.87
CA GLU A 98 -13.77 -2.43 -11.73
C GLU A 98 -14.65 -2.02 -10.53
N ASP A 99 -15.73 -2.76 -10.30
CA ASP A 99 -16.65 -2.48 -9.18
C ASP A 99 -15.96 -2.78 -7.83
N ALA A 100 -15.21 -3.87 -7.76
CA ALA A 100 -14.41 -4.18 -6.56
C ALA A 100 -13.33 -3.13 -6.33
N LEU A 101 -12.61 -2.74 -7.37
CA LEU A 101 -11.57 -1.71 -7.27
C LEU A 101 -12.14 -0.38 -6.82
N GLU A 102 -13.33 -0.02 -7.28
CA GLU A 102 -14.00 1.21 -6.86
C GLU A 102 -14.32 1.20 -5.36
N ARG A 103 -14.83 0.07 -4.83
CA ARG A 103 -15.07 -0.07 -3.38
C ARG A 103 -13.78 0.05 -2.58
N ALA A 104 -12.72 -0.60 -3.04
CA ALA A 104 -11.41 -0.53 -2.38
C ALA A 104 -10.86 0.90 -2.43
N ASP A 105 -11.03 1.59 -3.54
CA ASP A 105 -10.56 2.97 -3.70
C ASP A 105 -11.30 3.94 -2.77
N LEU A 106 -12.59 3.76 -2.58
CA LEU A 106 -13.35 4.54 -1.60
C LEU A 106 -12.84 4.31 -0.18
N ALA A 107 -12.54 3.06 0.17
CA ALA A 107 -11.96 2.74 1.47
C ALA A 107 -10.56 3.34 1.63
N LEU A 108 -9.77 3.34 0.57
CA LEU A 108 -8.46 4.00 0.55
C LEU A 108 -8.59 5.50 0.80
N TYR A 109 -9.53 6.15 0.15
CA TYR A 109 -9.79 7.57 0.37
C TYR A 109 -10.13 7.85 1.82
N GLN A 110 -10.98 7.03 2.43
CA GLN A 110 -11.33 7.14 3.84
C GLN A 110 -10.12 6.92 4.75
N ALA A 111 -9.25 5.96 4.42
CA ALA A 111 -8.01 5.71 5.16
C ALA A 111 -7.12 6.95 5.17
N LYS A 112 -6.96 7.60 4.02
CA LYS A 112 -6.19 8.85 3.91
C LYS A 112 -6.80 9.97 4.75
N ARG A 113 -8.13 10.09 4.75
CA ARG A 113 -8.84 11.10 5.54
C ARG A 113 -8.78 10.82 7.04
N ALA A 114 -8.71 9.56 7.43
CA ALA A 114 -8.66 9.15 8.83
C ALA A 114 -7.28 9.31 9.48
N GLY A 115 -6.27 9.72 8.71
CA GLY A 115 -4.93 9.98 9.25
C GLY A 115 -3.82 9.19 8.57
N LYS A 116 -4.11 8.50 7.47
CA LYS A 116 -3.13 7.73 6.71
C LYS A 116 -2.54 6.54 7.48
N ASN A 117 -1.59 5.84 6.89
CA ASN A 117 -0.88 4.70 7.50
C ASN A 117 -1.84 3.69 8.14
N ARG A 118 -2.86 3.29 7.41
CA ARG A 118 -3.88 2.34 7.88
C ARG A 118 -4.57 1.66 6.71
N THR A 119 -5.24 0.55 7.02
CA THR A 119 -6.04 -0.20 6.05
C THR A 119 -7.50 -0.20 6.51
N LEU A 120 -8.40 0.26 5.64
CA LEU A 120 -9.83 0.22 5.88
C LEU A 120 -10.51 -0.73 4.92
N ILE A 121 -11.59 -1.37 5.40
CA ILE A 121 -12.40 -2.29 4.62
C ILE A 121 -13.55 -1.53 3.95
N GLY A 122 -13.68 -1.76 2.65
CA GLY A 122 -14.81 -1.24 1.88
C GLY A 122 -15.89 -2.27 1.61
#